data_c5824b092506b09300cd7829e275cbc4
#
_entry.id   c5824b092506b09300cd7829e275cbc4
#
_cell.length_a   1.000
_cell.length_b   1.000
_cell.length_c   1.000
_cell.angle_alpha   90.00
_cell.angle_beta   90.00
_cell.angle_gamma   90.00
#
_symmetry.space_group_name_H-M   'P 1'
#
loop_
_entity.id
_entity.type
_entity.pdbx_description
1 polymer ?
#
loop_
_entity_poly.entity_id
_entity_poly.type
_entity_poly.pdbx_seq_one_letter_code
_entity_poly.pdbx_strand_id
1 'polypeptide(L)'
;IALQATPAGVLRIRKADSASRNRFFVAACRSFGIAARMDGMSGLPQYKSGEQWVDVMLDGEVSERQAAKGAIRTIYDPKIVPAIPTPIYYSHCSISRIENGRCRTIRFDADTGNDLGANADPSLLAQKMQLDEGYYILTTGNRMASGKVLARTVSFVVKEGEVQDIDLVLRPAADDIGVIGSMDPEQLYLPEGAKMQTKM
;
A
#
# COMPACT_ATOMS: atom_id res chain seq x y z
N ILE A 1 -7.18 -10.07 -19.51
CA ILE A 1 -6.16 -9.04 -19.16
C ILE A 1 -6.57 -7.80 -19.93
N ALA A 2 -7.08 -6.79 -19.24
CA ALA A 2 -7.36 -5.50 -19.87
C ALA A 2 -6.02 -4.82 -20.18
N LEU A 3 -5.73 -4.59 -21.44
CA LEU A 3 -4.57 -3.84 -21.88
C LEU A 3 -4.79 -2.36 -21.53
N GLN A 4 -4.02 -1.85 -20.61
CA GLN A 4 -4.08 -0.44 -20.21
C GLN A 4 -3.48 0.41 -21.34
N ALA A 5 -4.26 1.35 -21.86
CA ALA A 5 -3.80 2.28 -22.87
C ALA A 5 -3.02 3.44 -22.23
N THR A 6 -1.98 3.91 -22.94
CA THR A 6 -1.29 5.16 -22.55
C THR A 6 -2.19 6.37 -22.79
N PRO A 7 -1.98 7.52 -22.08
CA PRO A 7 -2.76 8.72 -22.35
C PRO A 7 -2.77 9.16 -23.82
N ALA A 8 -1.62 9.09 -24.51
CA ALA A 8 -1.54 9.38 -25.93
C ALA A 8 -2.32 8.36 -26.80
N GLY A 9 -2.33 7.09 -26.39
CA GLY A 9 -3.13 6.03 -27.02
C GLY A 9 -4.63 6.31 -26.87
N VAL A 10 -5.09 6.70 -25.68
CA VAL A 10 -6.49 7.06 -25.43
C VAL A 10 -6.92 8.22 -26.30
N LEU A 11 -6.10 9.28 -26.39
CA LEU A 11 -6.37 10.44 -27.23
C LEU A 11 -6.54 10.05 -28.70
N ARG A 12 -5.68 9.17 -29.19
CA ARG A 12 -5.68 8.75 -30.62
C ARG A 12 -6.83 7.80 -30.91
N ILE A 13 -7.13 6.85 -30.05
CA ILE A 13 -8.13 5.79 -30.29
C ILE A 13 -9.53 6.27 -29.90
N ARG A 14 -9.64 7.24 -28.96
CA ARG A 14 -10.89 7.76 -28.38
C ARG A 14 -11.76 6.68 -27.71
N LYS A 15 -11.12 5.62 -27.24
CA LYS A 15 -11.73 4.55 -26.45
C LYS A 15 -10.77 4.14 -25.34
N ALA A 16 -11.29 3.93 -24.16
CA ALA A 16 -10.51 3.52 -22.99
C ALA A 16 -11.38 2.78 -21.97
N ASP A 17 -10.76 1.88 -21.21
CA ASP A 17 -11.33 1.41 -19.95
C ASP A 17 -11.28 2.53 -18.89
N SER A 18 -11.97 2.34 -17.75
CA SER A 18 -12.03 3.33 -16.68
C SER A 18 -10.63 3.73 -16.17
N ALA A 19 -9.73 2.78 -16.00
CA ALA A 19 -8.39 3.06 -15.49
C ALA A 19 -7.55 3.89 -16.47
N SER A 20 -7.61 3.56 -17.77
CA SER A 20 -6.92 4.31 -18.82
C SER A 20 -7.51 5.72 -18.98
N ARG A 21 -8.83 5.85 -18.87
CA ARG A 21 -9.53 7.14 -18.93
C ARG A 21 -9.16 8.04 -17.76
N ASN A 22 -9.14 7.50 -16.55
CA ASN A 22 -8.74 8.26 -15.35
C ASN A 22 -7.30 8.78 -15.47
N ARG A 23 -6.37 7.94 -15.94
CA ARG A 23 -4.98 8.37 -16.20
C ARG A 23 -4.89 9.41 -17.31
N PHE A 24 -5.70 9.27 -18.35
CA PHE A 24 -5.78 10.26 -19.41
C PHE A 24 -6.23 11.62 -18.89
N PHE A 25 -7.25 11.66 -18.03
CA PHE A 25 -7.71 12.89 -17.38
C PHE A 25 -6.57 13.59 -16.62
N VAL A 26 -5.86 12.85 -15.78
CA VAL A 26 -4.72 13.37 -15.02
C VAL A 26 -3.64 13.93 -15.97
N ALA A 27 -3.31 13.20 -17.02
CA ALA A 27 -2.31 13.65 -18.00
C ALA A 27 -2.77 14.91 -18.75
N ALA A 28 -4.04 14.97 -19.13
CA ALA A 28 -4.63 16.13 -19.77
C ALA A 28 -4.59 17.37 -18.86
N CYS A 29 -5.03 17.25 -17.60
CA CYS A 29 -4.95 18.34 -16.62
C CYS A 29 -3.52 18.87 -16.50
N ARG A 30 -2.55 17.97 -16.34
CA ARG A 30 -1.13 18.34 -16.20
C ARG A 30 -0.59 19.03 -17.46
N SER A 31 -1.04 18.66 -18.65
CA SER A 31 -0.66 19.33 -19.91
C SER A 31 -1.17 20.75 -20.01
N PHE A 32 -2.23 21.08 -19.29
CA PHE A 32 -2.78 22.44 -19.17
C PHE A 32 -2.27 23.20 -17.93
N GLY A 33 -1.27 22.65 -17.22
CA GLY A 33 -0.73 23.29 -16.02
C GLY A 33 -1.61 23.12 -14.77
N ILE A 34 -2.64 22.29 -14.82
CA ILE A 34 -3.51 22.02 -13.69
C ILE A 34 -2.89 20.86 -12.87
N ALA A 35 -2.65 21.10 -11.57
CA ALA A 35 -2.19 20.05 -10.68
C ALA A 35 -3.26 18.94 -10.58
N ALA A 36 -2.89 17.71 -10.94
CA ALA A 36 -3.80 16.58 -10.94
C ALA A 36 -3.06 15.30 -10.56
N ARG A 37 -3.80 14.34 -9.98
CA ARG A 37 -3.25 13.08 -9.49
C ARG A 37 -4.27 11.95 -9.55
N MET A 38 -3.79 10.71 -9.38
CA MET A 38 -4.65 9.59 -9.01
C MET A 38 -4.69 9.51 -7.49
N ASP A 39 -5.88 9.54 -6.91
CA ASP A 39 -6.00 9.34 -5.47
C ASP A 39 -5.74 7.86 -5.12
N GLY A 40 -4.79 7.65 -4.21
CA GLY A 40 -4.42 6.29 -3.77
C GLY A 40 -5.53 5.60 -2.98
N MET A 41 -6.43 6.35 -2.35
CA MET A 41 -7.54 5.85 -1.56
C MET A 41 -8.76 5.50 -2.41
N SER A 42 -9.30 6.47 -3.14
CA SER A 42 -10.49 6.25 -3.95
C SER A 42 -10.19 5.57 -5.29
N GLY A 43 -8.95 5.69 -5.79
CA GLY A 43 -8.57 5.29 -7.14
C GLY A 43 -9.18 6.17 -8.22
N LEU A 44 -9.77 7.32 -7.82
CA LEU A 44 -10.34 8.31 -8.72
C LEU A 44 -9.26 9.31 -9.14
N PRO A 45 -9.39 9.92 -10.31
CA PRO A 45 -8.57 11.05 -10.67
C PRO A 45 -9.02 12.28 -9.87
N GLN A 46 -8.03 13.07 -9.44
CA GLN A 46 -8.24 14.33 -8.73
C GLN A 46 -7.55 15.45 -9.46
N TYR A 47 -8.10 16.65 -9.34
CA TYR A 47 -7.42 17.90 -9.66
C TYR A 47 -7.42 18.85 -8.47
N LYS A 48 -6.47 19.77 -8.43
CA LYS A 48 -6.36 20.75 -7.36
C LYS A 48 -7.19 21.98 -7.68
N SER A 49 -8.16 22.28 -6.81
CA SER A 49 -8.97 23.50 -6.86
C SER A 49 -8.66 24.34 -5.61
N GLY A 50 -7.90 25.42 -5.77
CA GLY A 50 -7.36 26.14 -4.63
C GLY A 50 -6.44 25.24 -3.80
N GLU A 51 -6.73 25.10 -2.50
CA GLU A 51 -5.97 24.22 -1.59
C GLU A 51 -6.55 22.79 -1.49
N GLN A 52 -7.67 22.51 -2.14
CA GLN A 52 -8.38 21.24 -2.02
C GLN A 52 -8.16 20.33 -3.23
N TRP A 53 -8.14 19.02 -2.99
CA TRP A 53 -8.19 18.00 -4.02
C TRP A 53 -9.64 17.57 -4.24
N VAL A 54 -10.08 17.63 -5.48
CA VAL A 54 -11.46 17.31 -5.89
C VAL A 54 -11.45 16.03 -6.69
N ASP A 55 -12.21 15.03 -6.24
CA ASP A 55 -12.41 13.75 -6.96
C ASP A 55 -13.24 14.00 -8.22
N VAL A 56 -12.87 13.38 -9.32
CA VAL A 56 -13.63 13.45 -10.58
C VAL A 56 -14.13 12.06 -10.95
N MET A 57 -15.42 11.94 -11.11
CA MET A 57 -16.06 10.73 -11.61
C MET A 57 -16.24 10.85 -13.11
N LEU A 58 -15.63 9.95 -13.87
CA LEU A 58 -15.68 9.92 -15.33
C LEU A 58 -16.58 8.80 -15.88
N ASP A 59 -17.24 8.04 -15.01
CA ASP A 59 -18.18 6.98 -15.39
C ASP A 59 -19.60 7.56 -15.45
N GLY A 60 -20.11 7.70 -16.66
CA GLY A 60 -21.40 8.38 -16.91
C GLY A 60 -21.24 9.89 -17.14
N GLU A 61 -22.09 10.69 -16.52
CA GLU A 61 -21.90 12.15 -16.51
C GLU A 61 -20.69 12.53 -15.66
N VAL A 62 -19.85 13.39 -16.20
CA VAL A 62 -18.68 13.90 -15.44
C VAL A 62 -19.20 14.68 -14.23
N SER A 63 -18.82 14.24 -13.06
CA SER A 63 -19.22 14.86 -11.80
C SER A 63 -18.04 14.99 -10.83
N GLU A 64 -18.09 15.98 -10.00
CA GLU A 64 -17.16 16.22 -8.91
C GLU A 64 -17.70 15.62 -7.61
N ARG A 65 -16.81 15.06 -6.81
CA ARG A 65 -17.16 14.52 -5.51
C ARG A 65 -16.19 15.04 -4.45
N GLN A 66 -16.74 15.56 -3.38
CA GLN A 66 -16.01 15.81 -2.17
C GLN A 66 -16.28 14.65 -1.21
N ALA A 67 -15.28 13.80 -1.01
CA ALA A 67 -15.45 12.65 -0.12
C ALA A 67 -15.42 13.13 1.34
N ALA A 68 -16.39 12.65 2.12
CA ALA A 68 -16.37 12.80 3.58
C ALA A 68 -15.13 12.11 4.13
N LYS A 69 -14.35 12.83 4.94
CA LYS A 69 -13.07 12.35 5.47
C LYS A 69 -13.15 12.15 6.97
N GLY A 70 -12.72 10.99 7.41
CA GLY A 70 -12.33 10.74 8.79
C GLY A 70 -10.83 10.51 8.89
N ALA A 71 -10.36 10.08 10.04
CA ALA A 71 -8.95 9.76 10.20
C ALA A 71 -8.73 8.58 11.14
N ILE A 72 -7.61 7.91 10.95
CA ILE A 72 -7.15 6.89 11.87
C ILE A 72 -5.72 7.19 12.33
N ARG A 73 -5.37 6.66 13.48
CA ARG A 73 -4.01 6.54 14.01
C ARG A 73 -3.76 5.08 14.32
N THR A 74 -2.62 4.52 13.94
CA THR A 74 -2.28 3.15 14.34
C THR A 74 -1.46 3.18 15.62
N ILE A 75 -1.82 2.32 16.57
CA ILE A 75 -1.12 2.13 17.83
C ILE A 75 -0.35 0.81 17.74
N TYR A 76 0.95 0.86 17.94
CA TYR A 76 1.83 -0.31 17.88
C TYR A 76 2.70 -0.41 19.14
N ASP A 77 2.77 -1.59 19.73
CA ASP A 77 3.70 -1.88 20.82
C ASP A 77 4.88 -2.74 20.32
N PRO A 78 6.09 -2.17 20.20
CA PRO A 78 7.26 -2.90 19.72
C PRO A 78 7.73 -4.01 20.67
N LYS A 79 7.24 -4.05 21.91
CA LYS A 79 7.59 -5.10 22.87
C LYS A 79 6.96 -6.45 22.52
N ILE A 80 5.87 -6.45 21.75
CA ILE A 80 5.15 -7.68 21.35
C ILE A 80 5.98 -8.49 20.35
N VAL A 81 6.63 -7.83 19.39
CA VAL A 81 7.53 -8.45 18.41
C VAL A 81 8.80 -7.61 18.30
N PRO A 82 9.77 -7.80 19.22
CA PRO A 82 11.00 -6.97 19.27
C PRO A 82 11.85 -7.02 18.00
N ALA A 83 11.72 -8.09 17.20
CA ALA A 83 12.39 -8.21 15.90
C ALA A 83 11.84 -7.23 14.85
N ILE A 84 10.66 -6.65 15.09
CA ILE A 84 10.02 -5.66 14.22
C ILE A 84 9.73 -4.41 15.06
N PRO A 85 10.74 -3.58 15.33
CA PRO A 85 10.57 -2.40 16.17
C PRO A 85 9.65 -1.35 15.52
N THR A 86 9.61 -1.31 14.19
CA THR A 86 8.77 -0.41 13.42
C THR A 86 8.11 -1.17 12.26
N PRO A 87 6.79 -1.38 12.28
CA PRO A 87 6.09 -1.98 11.16
C PRO A 87 6.18 -1.12 9.91
N ILE A 88 6.26 -1.76 8.75
CA ILE A 88 6.33 -1.10 7.45
C ILE A 88 5.06 -1.47 6.68
N TYR A 89 4.40 -0.47 6.13
CA TYR A 89 3.23 -0.66 5.27
C TYR A 89 3.61 -1.53 4.05
N TYR A 90 2.72 -2.37 3.58
CA TYR A 90 2.89 -3.44 2.59
C TYR A 90 3.73 -4.64 3.05
N SER A 91 4.72 -4.46 3.92
CA SER A 91 5.56 -5.58 4.40
C SER A 91 4.95 -6.27 5.61
N HIS A 92 4.49 -5.49 6.58
CA HIS A 92 3.97 -6.00 7.86
C HIS A 92 2.49 -5.73 8.04
N CYS A 93 1.93 -4.76 7.30
CA CYS A 93 0.51 -4.44 7.34
C CYS A 93 0.03 -3.81 6.04
N SER A 94 -1.28 -3.87 5.84
CA SER A 94 -1.98 -3.15 4.78
C SER A 94 -3.38 -2.77 5.24
N ILE A 95 -3.89 -1.67 4.72
CA ILE A 95 -5.27 -1.22 4.91
C ILE A 95 -6.00 -1.37 3.59
N SER A 96 -7.14 -2.02 3.62
CA SER A 96 -7.99 -2.20 2.44
C SER A 96 -9.37 -1.62 2.72
N ARG A 97 -9.91 -0.89 1.75
CA ARG A 97 -11.31 -0.45 1.76
C ARG A 97 -12.19 -1.52 1.17
N ILE A 98 -13.37 -1.72 1.76
CA ILE A 98 -14.39 -2.64 1.24
C ILE A 98 -15.37 -1.82 0.40
N GLU A 99 -15.41 -2.10 -0.89
CA GLU A 99 -16.32 -1.45 -1.84
C GLU A 99 -16.96 -2.51 -2.73
N ASN A 100 -18.29 -2.51 -2.81
CA ASN A 100 -19.05 -3.44 -3.66
C ASN A 100 -18.63 -4.92 -3.49
N GLY A 101 -18.40 -5.34 -2.24
CA GLY A 101 -17.98 -6.70 -1.91
C GLY A 101 -16.53 -7.04 -2.28
N ARG A 102 -15.72 -6.07 -2.64
CA ARG A 102 -14.29 -6.23 -2.96
C ARG A 102 -13.42 -5.46 -1.99
N CYS A 103 -12.28 -6.06 -1.62
CA CYS A 103 -11.24 -5.37 -0.85
C CYS A 103 -10.28 -4.69 -1.83
N ARG A 104 -10.08 -3.40 -1.65
CA ARG A 104 -9.11 -2.61 -2.39
C ARG A 104 -8.07 -2.06 -1.44
N THR A 105 -6.83 -2.52 -1.56
CA THR A 105 -5.72 -2.03 -0.74
C THR A 105 -5.43 -0.57 -1.08
N ILE A 106 -5.32 0.25 -0.04
CA ILE A 106 -4.99 1.66 -0.16
C ILE A 106 -3.51 1.82 -0.54
N ARG A 107 -3.24 2.73 -1.44
CA ARG A 107 -1.89 3.06 -1.90
C ARG A 107 -1.52 4.46 -1.41
N PHE A 108 -0.68 4.51 -0.38
CA PHE A 108 -0.19 5.79 0.14
C PHE A 108 0.97 6.38 -0.69
N ASP A 109 1.52 5.61 -1.60
CA ASP A 109 2.66 5.96 -2.47
C ASP A 109 2.24 6.45 -3.87
N ALA A 110 0.93 6.56 -4.13
CA ALA A 110 0.43 6.91 -5.47
C ALA A 110 0.92 8.26 -5.99
N ASP A 111 1.29 9.18 -5.08
CA ASP A 111 1.74 10.54 -5.43
C ASP A 111 3.26 10.68 -5.58
N THR A 112 4.04 9.78 -5.00
CA THR A 112 5.50 9.91 -4.96
C THR A 112 6.19 9.37 -6.19
N GLY A 113 5.47 8.70 -7.08
CA GLY A 113 6.05 8.02 -8.25
C GLY A 113 6.96 6.83 -7.88
N ASN A 114 7.13 6.59 -6.61
CA ASN A 114 7.86 5.44 -6.09
C ASN A 114 6.91 4.25 -6.01
N ASP A 115 6.84 3.48 -7.06
CA ASP A 115 6.18 2.17 -7.09
C ASP A 115 7.03 1.13 -6.30
N LEU A 116 7.41 1.51 -5.09
CA LEU A 116 8.26 0.71 -4.24
C LEU A 116 7.40 0.07 -3.15
N GLY A 117 6.57 -0.88 -3.55
CA GLY A 117 5.72 -1.66 -2.64
C GLY A 117 6.44 -2.32 -1.45
N ALA A 118 7.73 -2.14 -1.30
CA ALA A 118 8.53 -2.68 -0.20
C ALA A 118 9.12 -1.61 0.73
N ASN A 119 9.06 -0.32 0.39
CA ASN A 119 9.74 0.76 1.12
C ASN A 119 8.82 1.94 1.44
N ALA A 120 7.58 1.66 1.86
CA ALA A 120 6.76 2.72 2.42
C ALA A 120 7.48 3.32 3.65
N ASP A 121 7.48 4.66 3.74
CA ASP A 121 8.09 5.36 4.86
C ASP A 121 7.55 4.79 6.19
N PRO A 122 8.41 4.28 7.08
CA PRO A 122 7.98 3.75 8.37
C PRO A 122 7.20 4.77 9.21
N SER A 123 7.44 6.07 9.02
CA SER A 123 6.73 7.13 9.73
C SER A 123 5.27 7.25 9.34
N LEU A 124 4.86 6.68 8.20
CA LEU A 124 3.48 6.76 7.70
C LEU A 124 2.48 6.22 8.71
N LEU A 125 2.81 5.09 9.35
CA LEU A 125 1.92 4.43 10.31
C LEU A 125 1.84 5.16 11.66
N ALA A 126 2.85 5.97 11.99
CA ALA A 126 2.84 6.78 13.21
C ALA A 126 2.05 8.08 13.07
N GLN A 127 1.72 8.46 11.84
CA GLN A 127 1.01 9.70 11.55
C GLN A 127 -0.51 9.47 11.52
N LYS A 128 -1.24 10.57 11.67
CA LYS A 128 -2.69 10.60 11.44
C LYS A 128 -2.96 10.45 9.93
N MET A 129 -3.59 9.36 9.55
CA MET A 129 -3.97 9.06 8.17
C MET A 129 -5.41 9.47 7.91
N GLN A 130 -5.62 10.35 6.94
CA GLN A 130 -6.97 10.69 6.48
C GLN A 130 -7.48 9.62 5.52
N LEU A 131 -8.68 9.15 5.76
CA LEU A 131 -9.37 8.15 4.94
C LEU A 131 -10.77 8.66 4.61
N ASP A 132 -11.28 8.23 3.46
CA ASP A 132 -12.69 8.46 3.13
C ASP A 132 -13.58 7.71 4.11
N GLU A 133 -14.78 8.22 4.36
CA GLU A 133 -15.79 7.47 5.11
C GLU A 133 -16.06 6.12 4.45
N GLY A 134 -16.15 5.05 5.26
CA GLY A 134 -16.41 3.70 4.76
C GLY A 134 -15.94 2.58 5.65
N TYR A 135 -16.02 1.35 5.10
CA TYR A 135 -15.60 0.12 5.78
C TYR A 135 -14.20 -0.28 5.36
N TYR A 136 -13.39 -0.65 6.33
CA TYR A 136 -11.98 -0.96 6.14
C TYR A 136 -11.57 -2.24 6.85
N ILE A 137 -10.50 -2.83 6.36
CA ILE A 137 -9.80 -3.96 6.98
C ILE A 137 -8.33 -3.58 7.12
N LEU A 138 -7.81 -3.63 8.35
CA LEU A 138 -6.38 -3.66 8.62
C LEU A 138 -5.95 -5.13 8.63
N THR A 139 -5.06 -5.49 7.74
CA THR A 139 -4.38 -6.80 7.74
C THR A 139 -2.97 -6.61 8.24
N THR A 140 -2.56 -7.37 9.25
CA THR A 140 -1.18 -7.40 9.74
C THR A 140 -0.61 -8.79 9.50
N GLY A 141 0.70 -8.88 9.27
CA GLY A 141 1.35 -10.15 9.02
C GLY A 141 2.82 -10.12 9.43
N ASN A 142 3.26 -11.24 10.04
CA ASN A 142 4.65 -11.50 10.35
C ASN A 142 5.05 -12.80 9.65
N ARG A 143 6.09 -12.74 8.82
CA ARG A 143 6.65 -13.90 8.13
C ARG A 143 7.69 -14.56 9.01
N MET A 144 7.48 -15.83 9.29
CA MET A 144 8.41 -16.67 10.04
C MET A 144 9.53 -17.20 9.14
N ALA A 145 10.64 -17.64 9.75
CA ALA A 145 11.75 -18.25 9.03
C ALA A 145 11.33 -19.54 8.30
N SER A 146 10.34 -20.26 8.83
CA SER A 146 9.73 -21.43 8.18
C SER A 146 8.95 -21.10 6.90
N GLY A 147 8.79 -19.80 6.56
CA GLY A 147 7.99 -19.33 5.44
C GLY A 147 6.50 -19.16 5.75
N LYS A 148 6.02 -19.63 6.89
CA LYS A 148 4.65 -19.40 7.36
C LYS A 148 4.43 -17.91 7.63
N VAL A 149 3.18 -17.44 7.47
CA VAL A 149 2.79 -16.06 7.80
C VAL A 149 1.75 -16.11 8.90
N LEU A 150 2.03 -15.42 10.01
CA LEU A 150 1.07 -15.22 11.09
C LEU A 150 0.28 -13.96 10.79
N ALA A 151 -0.90 -14.12 10.20
CA ALA A 151 -1.75 -13.00 9.83
C ALA A 151 -2.83 -12.72 10.89
N ARG A 152 -3.24 -11.45 10.98
CA ARG A 152 -4.43 -10.98 11.72
C ARG A 152 -5.15 -9.97 10.85
N THR A 153 -6.47 -10.00 10.88
CA THR A 153 -7.33 -9.00 10.24
C THR A 153 -8.26 -8.37 11.27
N VAL A 154 -8.44 -7.06 11.17
CA VAL A 154 -9.36 -6.28 12.00
C VAL A 154 -10.17 -5.38 11.07
N SER A 155 -11.49 -5.46 11.17
CA SER A 155 -12.39 -4.56 10.45
C SER A 155 -12.72 -3.34 11.30
N PHE A 156 -12.85 -2.18 10.67
CA PHE A 156 -13.24 -0.93 11.31
C PHE A 156 -14.02 -0.04 10.35
N VAL A 157 -14.70 0.96 10.89
CA VAL A 157 -15.48 1.92 10.12
C VAL A 157 -14.88 3.30 10.32
N VAL A 158 -14.61 3.99 9.25
CA VAL A 158 -14.22 5.41 9.28
C VAL A 158 -15.47 6.25 9.07
N LYS A 159 -15.71 7.21 9.96
CA LYS A 159 -16.82 8.16 9.88
C LYS A 159 -16.27 9.57 9.69
N GLU A 160 -17.08 10.40 9.03
CA GLU A 160 -16.75 11.79 8.78
C GLU A 160 -16.43 12.55 10.08
N GLY A 161 -15.33 13.30 10.07
CA GLY A 161 -14.90 14.13 11.20
C GLY A 161 -14.33 13.38 12.39
N GLU A 162 -14.46 12.04 12.46
CA GLU A 162 -13.94 11.23 13.57
C GLU A 162 -12.45 10.90 13.38
N VAL A 163 -11.73 10.82 14.52
CA VAL A 163 -10.37 10.26 14.60
C VAL A 163 -10.41 9.02 15.46
N GLN A 164 -10.01 7.90 14.90
CA GLN A 164 -10.06 6.60 15.57
C GLN A 164 -8.67 6.02 15.74
N ASP A 165 -8.38 5.47 16.92
CA ASP A 165 -7.17 4.70 17.18
C ASP A 165 -7.40 3.24 16.84
N ILE A 166 -6.49 2.65 16.06
CA ILE A 166 -6.56 1.25 15.62
C ILE A 166 -5.30 0.52 16.08
N ASP A 167 -5.48 -0.54 16.85
CA ASP A 167 -4.37 -1.37 17.32
C ASP A 167 -3.76 -2.16 16.15
N LEU A 168 -2.50 -1.84 15.83
CA LEU A 168 -1.69 -2.59 14.90
C LEU A 168 -0.97 -3.71 15.69
N VAL A 169 -1.55 -4.89 15.72
CA VAL A 169 -1.00 -6.02 16.46
C VAL A 169 -0.36 -7.00 15.49
N LEU A 170 0.94 -7.22 15.64
CA LEU A 170 1.65 -8.35 15.02
C LEU A 170 1.61 -9.54 15.96
N ARG A 171 1.41 -10.73 15.43
CA ARG A 171 1.42 -11.94 16.24
C ARG A 171 2.87 -12.35 16.51
N PRO A 172 3.29 -12.57 17.77
CA PRO A 172 4.60 -13.08 18.07
C PRO A 172 4.75 -14.49 17.47
N ALA A 173 5.91 -14.74 16.86
CA ALA A 173 6.28 -16.08 16.46
C ALA A 173 6.72 -16.83 17.74
N ALA A 174 6.10 -17.95 18.08
CA ALA A 174 6.77 -18.94 18.89
C ALA A 174 7.95 -19.47 18.05
N ASP A 175 9.11 -19.63 18.66
CA ASP A 175 10.32 -20.14 18.00
C ASP A 175 10.02 -21.47 17.30
N ASP A 176 9.76 -21.40 16.00
CA ASP A 176 9.44 -22.54 15.15
C ASP A 176 10.68 -22.91 14.30
N ILE A 177 11.84 -22.38 14.69
CA ILE A 177 13.11 -22.68 14.02
C ILE A 177 13.80 -23.77 14.81
N GLY A 178 13.64 -25.01 14.38
CA GLY A 178 14.56 -26.07 14.80
C GLY A 178 15.96 -25.70 14.31
N VAL A 179 16.92 -25.62 15.21
CA VAL A 179 18.33 -25.53 14.83
C VAL A 179 18.71 -26.82 14.15
N ILE A 180 18.87 -26.81 12.83
CA ILE A 180 19.23 -27.98 12.03
C ILE A 180 20.74 -28.25 11.98
N GLY A 181 21.56 -27.30 12.51
CA GLY A 181 23.01 -27.41 12.57
C GLY A 181 23.65 -26.07 12.90
N SER A 182 24.94 -26.09 13.12
CA SER A 182 25.79 -24.91 13.26
C SER A 182 26.71 -24.78 12.04
N MET A 183 26.94 -23.57 11.60
CA MET A 183 27.89 -23.26 10.53
C MET A 183 29.09 -22.53 11.15
N ASP A 184 30.28 -23.03 10.88
CA ASP A 184 31.50 -22.34 11.24
C ASP A 184 31.72 -21.20 10.24
N PRO A 185 31.73 -19.92 10.68
CA PRO A 185 31.90 -18.79 9.78
C PRO A 185 33.29 -18.72 9.12
N GLU A 186 34.28 -19.42 9.69
CA GLU A 186 35.65 -19.49 9.11
C GLU A 186 35.81 -20.64 8.13
N GLN A 187 34.87 -21.57 8.09
CA GLN A 187 34.90 -22.69 7.18
C GLN A 187 34.35 -22.31 5.82
N LEU A 188 35.11 -22.60 4.76
CA LEU A 188 34.67 -22.35 3.39
C LEU A 188 33.70 -23.49 2.96
N TYR A 189 32.43 -23.12 2.77
CA TYR A 189 31.40 -24.05 2.26
C TYR A 189 31.32 -23.91 0.75
N LEU A 190 31.65 -24.98 0.03
CA LEU A 190 31.56 -25.06 -1.41
C LEU A 190 30.36 -25.89 -1.84
N PRO A 191 29.67 -25.55 -2.94
CA PRO A 191 28.67 -26.43 -3.53
C PRO A 191 29.28 -27.80 -3.88
N GLU A 192 28.47 -28.84 -3.79
CA GLU A 192 28.90 -30.20 -4.14
C GLU A 192 29.48 -30.21 -5.57
N GLY A 193 30.70 -30.73 -5.72
CA GLY A 193 31.41 -30.73 -7.01
C GLY A 193 32.32 -29.51 -7.30
N ALA A 194 32.31 -28.49 -6.46
CA ALA A 194 33.25 -27.36 -6.62
C ALA A 194 34.65 -27.71 -6.12
N LYS A 195 35.67 -27.43 -6.94
CA LYS A 195 37.07 -27.63 -6.53
C LYS A 195 37.57 -26.41 -5.75
N MET A 196 38.19 -26.66 -4.60
CA MET A 196 38.82 -25.63 -3.77
C MET A 196 39.96 -24.99 -4.56
N GLN A 197 39.91 -23.70 -4.86
CA GLN A 197 41.09 -22.97 -5.31
C GLN A 197 41.88 -22.55 -4.07
N THR A 198 42.97 -23.22 -3.81
CA THR A 198 43.95 -22.81 -2.80
C THR A 198 44.63 -21.56 -3.31
N LYS A 199 44.40 -20.38 -2.68
CA LYS A 199 45.30 -19.23 -2.88
C LYS A 199 46.65 -19.56 -2.23
N MET A 200 47.69 -19.63 -3.07
CA MET A 200 49.05 -19.51 -2.58
C MET A 200 49.32 -18.07 -2.17
#